data_8040a741a7f8ec9f70327c12a06e4d73
#
_entry.id   8040a741a7f8ec9f70327c12a06e4d73
#
_cell.length_a   1.000
_cell.length_b   1.000
_cell.length_c   1.000
_cell.angle_alpha   90.00
_cell.angle_beta   90.00
_cell.angle_gamma   90.00
#
_symmetry.space_group_name_H-M   'P 1'
#
loop_
_entity.id
_entity.type
_entity.pdbx_description
1 polymer ?
#
loop_
_entity_poly.entity_id
_entity_poly.type
_entity_poly.pdbx_seq_one_letter_code
_entity_poly.pdbx_strand_id
1 'polypeptide(L)'
;MKKEVRELQPGEFPLAERVWTHYRGQKADPARERIFGVVIDGTLAATARCTRHPGGLEMDCVFTLDEHRGHGYAKEAVQMLLDECGSETIYIHSTLPLIGFYGKLGFEPIPEAKLPTSIRERFLFCFGEMAGCNVAPMMRSPGGRAQ
;
A
#
# COMPACT_ATOMS: atom_id res chain seq x y z
N MET A 1 14.00 -9.36 20.86
CA MET A 1 13.08 -9.27 19.72
C MET A 1 13.90 -9.00 18.46
N LYS A 2 13.70 -9.80 17.44
CA LYS A 2 14.35 -9.60 16.15
C LYS A 2 13.34 -8.97 15.16
N LYS A 3 13.67 -7.80 14.65
CA LYS A 3 12.84 -7.10 13.68
C LYS A 3 13.61 -6.93 12.36
N GLU A 4 12.96 -7.29 11.25
CA GLU A 4 13.48 -7.06 9.91
C GLU A 4 12.44 -6.27 9.11
N VAL A 5 12.88 -5.22 8.43
CA VAL A 5 12.05 -4.50 7.45
C VAL A 5 12.66 -4.80 6.09
N ARG A 6 11.93 -5.50 5.23
CA ARG A 6 12.49 -5.96 3.96
C ARG A 6 11.44 -6.21 2.90
N GLU A 7 11.91 -6.30 1.65
CA GLU A 7 11.06 -6.75 0.56
C GLU A 7 10.92 -8.27 0.63
N LEU A 8 9.71 -8.77 0.41
CA LEU A 8 9.44 -10.21 0.37
C LEU A 8 9.89 -10.79 -0.96
N GLN A 9 10.45 -12.01 -0.92
CA GLN A 9 10.71 -12.77 -2.12
C GLN A 9 9.39 -13.33 -2.66
N PRO A 10 9.28 -13.59 -3.98
CA PRO A 10 8.05 -14.17 -4.55
C PRO A 10 7.57 -15.42 -3.83
N GLY A 11 8.48 -16.26 -3.38
CA GLY A 11 8.12 -17.46 -2.63
C GLY A 11 7.50 -17.20 -1.27
N GLU A 12 7.63 -15.97 -0.77
CA GLU A 12 7.05 -15.55 0.51
C GLU A 12 5.68 -14.88 0.36
N PHE A 13 5.23 -14.64 -0.87
CA PHE A 13 3.94 -13.98 -1.11
C PHE A 13 2.75 -14.72 -0.45
N PRO A 14 2.75 -16.06 -0.35
CA PRO A 14 1.70 -16.72 0.42
C PRO A 14 1.61 -16.29 1.89
N LEU A 15 2.71 -15.84 2.49
CA LEU A 15 2.69 -15.31 3.86
C LEU A 15 1.88 -14.01 3.91
N ALA A 16 2.07 -13.13 2.93
CA ALA A 16 1.30 -11.88 2.82
C ALA A 16 -0.18 -12.19 2.59
N GLU A 17 -0.49 -13.15 1.72
CA GLU A 17 -1.88 -13.54 1.46
C GLU A 17 -2.57 -14.04 2.73
N ARG A 18 -1.85 -14.75 3.59
CA ARG A 18 -2.40 -15.17 4.89
C ARG A 18 -2.69 -13.99 5.81
N VAL A 19 -1.80 -13.01 5.84
CA VAL A 19 -2.03 -11.76 6.59
C VAL A 19 -3.28 -11.07 6.05
N TRP A 20 -3.43 -11.04 4.74
CA TRP A 20 -4.55 -10.35 4.08
C TRP A 20 -5.89 -11.10 4.18
N THR A 21 -5.93 -12.34 4.65
CA THR A 21 -7.21 -12.97 4.95
C THR A 21 -7.98 -12.20 6.01
N HIS A 22 -7.25 -11.46 6.85
CA HIS A 22 -7.85 -10.56 7.84
C HIS A 22 -8.17 -9.19 7.25
N TYR A 23 -7.84 -8.98 5.98
CA TYR A 23 -8.02 -7.72 5.27
C TYR A 23 -8.44 -8.01 3.82
N ARG A 24 -9.74 -8.21 3.60
CA ARG A 24 -10.38 -8.37 2.28
C ARG A 24 -9.91 -9.57 1.45
N GLY A 25 -9.17 -10.51 2.01
CA GLY A 25 -8.78 -11.72 1.28
C GLY A 25 -8.04 -11.47 -0.02
N GLN A 26 -7.12 -10.51 -0.03
CA GLN A 26 -6.36 -10.17 -1.22
C GLN A 26 -5.45 -11.30 -1.68
N LYS A 27 -5.19 -11.35 -2.98
CA LYS A 27 -4.22 -12.27 -3.60
C LYS A 27 -3.05 -11.49 -4.15
N ALA A 28 -1.88 -12.12 -4.20
CA ALA A 28 -0.66 -11.51 -4.69
C ALA A 28 -0.29 -12.05 -6.08
N ASP A 29 0.26 -11.17 -6.93
CA ASP A 29 0.71 -11.51 -8.28
C ASP A 29 2.20 -11.15 -8.40
N PRO A 30 3.12 -12.13 -8.32
CA PRO A 30 4.55 -11.84 -8.39
C PRO A 30 5.01 -11.20 -9.70
N ALA A 31 4.22 -11.33 -10.78
CA ALA A 31 4.58 -10.73 -12.07
C ALA A 31 4.41 -9.22 -12.08
N ARG A 32 3.53 -8.67 -11.22
CA ARG A 32 3.18 -7.25 -11.23
C ARG A 32 3.38 -6.54 -9.90
N GLU A 33 3.65 -7.29 -8.83
CA GLU A 33 3.61 -6.74 -7.49
C GLU A 33 4.91 -6.94 -6.74
N ARG A 34 5.23 -5.94 -5.93
CA ARG A 34 6.29 -6.00 -4.94
C ARG A 34 5.65 -5.81 -3.57
N ILE A 35 6.07 -6.60 -2.60
CA ILE A 35 5.52 -6.54 -1.25
C ILE A 35 6.65 -6.29 -0.28
N PHE A 36 6.44 -5.32 0.60
CA PHE A 36 7.39 -4.95 1.65
C PHE A 36 6.77 -5.29 2.98
N GLY A 37 7.57 -5.80 3.88
CA GLY A 37 7.04 -6.29 5.13
C GLY A 37 7.94 -6.02 6.33
N VAL A 38 7.32 -6.06 7.50
CA VAL A 38 8.02 -6.06 8.79
C VAL A 38 7.85 -7.44 9.38
N VAL A 39 8.97 -8.10 9.64
CA VAL A 39 9.01 -9.45 10.21
C VAL A 39 9.50 -9.35 11.64
N ILE A 40 8.70 -9.84 12.58
CA ILE A 40 9.01 -9.82 14.01
C ILE A 40 9.16 -11.26 14.49
N ASP A 41 10.37 -11.60 14.93
CA ASP A 41 10.68 -12.95 15.42
C ASP A 41 10.21 -14.03 14.44
N GLY A 42 10.44 -13.81 13.13
CA GLY A 42 10.08 -14.75 12.08
C GLY A 42 8.64 -14.69 11.61
N THR A 43 7.81 -13.83 12.19
CA THR A 43 6.40 -13.68 11.81
C THR A 43 6.18 -12.39 11.02
N LEU A 44 5.53 -12.48 9.87
CA LEU A 44 5.17 -11.30 9.09
C LEU A 44 4.08 -10.53 9.84
N ALA A 45 4.42 -9.34 10.33
CA ALA A 45 3.55 -8.54 11.19
C ALA A 45 2.83 -7.42 10.45
N ALA A 46 3.44 -6.88 9.39
CA ALA A 46 2.87 -5.76 8.63
C ALA A 46 3.33 -5.82 7.19
N THR A 47 2.51 -5.24 6.31
CA THR A 47 2.78 -5.23 4.86
C THR A 47 2.47 -3.89 4.23
N ALA A 48 3.05 -3.67 3.04
CA ALA A 48 2.63 -2.67 2.07
C ALA A 48 2.90 -3.27 0.68
N ARG A 49 1.94 -3.16 -0.22
CA ARG A 49 2.07 -3.71 -1.57
C ARG A 49 2.12 -2.61 -2.61
N CYS A 50 2.99 -2.79 -3.60
CA CYS A 50 3.11 -1.92 -4.77
C CYS A 50 2.77 -2.72 -6.01
N THR A 51 1.76 -2.30 -6.76
CA THR A 51 1.32 -2.97 -7.98
C THR A 51 1.59 -2.09 -9.18
N ARG A 52 2.16 -2.69 -10.24
CA ARG A 52 2.39 -2.00 -11.51
C ARG A 52 1.13 -1.99 -12.34
N HIS A 53 0.75 -0.79 -12.81
CA HIS A 53 -0.32 -0.56 -13.77
C HIS A 53 0.24 0.18 -14.99
N PRO A 54 -0.47 0.18 -16.13
CA PRO A 54 0.00 0.89 -17.32
C PRO A 54 0.17 2.39 -17.13
N GLY A 55 -0.29 3.03 -16.20
CA GLY A 55 -0.12 4.48 -15.99
C GLY A 55 0.66 4.85 -14.75
N GLY A 56 1.16 3.88 -13.99
CA GLY A 56 1.91 4.17 -12.78
C GLY A 56 1.81 3.03 -11.77
N LEU A 57 2.23 3.33 -10.55
CA LEU A 57 2.20 2.36 -9.46
C LEU A 57 1.04 2.65 -8.53
N GLU A 58 0.48 1.59 -7.96
CA GLU A 58 -0.54 1.71 -6.92
C GLU A 58 -0.01 1.07 -5.64
N MET A 59 -0.16 1.77 -4.51
CA MET A 59 0.15 1.19 -3.20
C MET A 59 -1.14 0.87 -2.48
N ASP A 60 -1.24 -0.34 -1.95
CA ASP A 60 -2.35 -0.79 -1.13
C ASP A 60 -1.90 -1.85 -0.15
N CYS A 61 -2.84 -2.54 0.48
CA CYS A 61 -2.55 -3.59 1.47
C CYS A 61 -1.57 -3.10 2.55
N VAL A 62 -1.74 -1.86 2.96
CA VAL A 62 -1.02 -1.29 4.10
C VAL A 62 -1.74 -1.77 5.35
N PHE A 63 -1.20 -2.80 5.98
CA PHE A 63 -1.90 -3.53 7.02
C PHE A 63 -0.96 -4.04 8.08
N THR A 64 -1.39 -4.01 9.33
CA THR A 64 -0.67 -4.59 10.46
C THR A 64 -1.58 -5.57 11.18
N LEU A 65 -1.07 -6.75 11.51
CA LEU A 65 -1.82 -7.70 12.33
C LEU A 65 -2.18 -7.06 13.66
N ASP A 66 -3.37 -7.39 14.17
CA ASP A 66 -3.91 -6.77 15.39
C ASP A 66 -2.94 -6.83 16.56
N GLU A 67 -2.31 -7.98 16.79
CA GLU A 67 -1.39 -8.18 17.90
C GLU A 67 -0.09 -7.39 17.78
N HIS A 68 0.16 -6.79 16.63
CA HIS A 68 1.38 -6.00 16.36
C HIS A 68 1.11 -4.52 16.16
N ARG A 69 -0.12 -4.06 16.35
CA ARG A 69 -0.48 -2.65 16.16
C ARG A 69 0.15 -1.77 17.23
N GLY A 70 0.27 -0.48 16.92
CA GLY A 70 0.77 0.52 17.86
C GLY A 70 2.28 0.68 17.88
N HIS A 71 3.01 0.02 16.99
CA HIS A 71 4.48 0.08 16.94
C HIS A 71 5.03 0.78 15.70
N GLY A 72 4.17 1.26 14.81
CA GLY A 72 4.61 1.92 13.58
C GLY A 72 5.11 0.98 12.49
N TYR A 73 4.78 -0.30 12.54
CA TYR A 73 5.29 -1.27 11.57
C TYR A 73 4.75 -1.03 10.16
N ALA A 74 3.47 -0.68 10.02
CA ALA A 74 2.93 -0.34 8.70
C ALA A 74 3.66 0.85 8.09
N LYS A 75 3.97 1.86 8.89
CA LYS A 75 4.73 3.02 8.43
C LYS A 75 6.13 2.61 7.95
N GLU A 76 6.79 1.69 8.65
CA GLU A 76 8.11 1.19 8.25
C GLU A 76 8.03 0.44 6.92
N ALA A 77 6.99 -0.38 6.73
CA ALA A 77 6.79 -1.09 5.46
C ALA A 77 6.54 -0.09 4.32
N VAL A 78 5.68 0.90 4.54
CA VAL A 78 5.42 1.95 3.55
C VAL A 78 6.69 2.72 3.23
N GLN A 79 7.47 3.10 4.25
CA GLN A 79 8.69 3.88 4.03
C GLN A 79 9.67 3.11 3.15
N MET A 80 9.83 1.80 3.38
CA MET A 80 10.70 1.00 2.53
C MET A 80 10.17 0.90 1.10
N LEU A 81 8.85 0.73 0.93
CA LEU A 81 8.24 0.72 -0.39
C LEU A 81 8.54 2.03 -1.12
N LEU A 82 8.41 3.17 -0.45
CA LEU A 82 8.67 4.47 -1.06
C LEU A 82 10.15 4.64 -1.39
N ASP A 83 11.05 4.14 -0.56
CA ASP A 83 12.48 4.19 -0.83
C ASP A 83 12.84 3.38 -2.08
N GLU A 84 12.19 2.23 -2.29
CA GLU A 84 12.48 1.34 -3.41
C GLU A 84 11.72 1.69 -4.69
N CYS A 85 10.48 2.15 -4.57
CA CYS A 85 9.58 2.37 -5.71
C CYS A 85 9.32 3.85 -6.01
N GLY A 86 9.78 4.76 -5.16
CA GLY A 86 9.38 6.17 -5.19
C GLY A 86 10.00 6.99 -6.31
N SER A 87 10.79 6.41 -7.21
CA SER A 87 11.27 7.10 -8.41
C SER A 87 10.17 7.27 -9.47
N GLU A 88 9.04 6.63 -9.29
CA GLU A 88 7.86 6.73 -10.16
C GLU A 88 6.68 7.30 -9.37
N THR A 89 5.68 7.79 -10.10
CA THR A 89 4.43 8.23 -9.47
C THR A 89 3.70 7.06 -8.83
N ILE A 90 3.26 7.25 -7.60
CA ILE A 90 2.52 6.24 -6.85
C ILE A 90 1.14 6.80 -6.51
N TYR A 91 0.09 6.01 -6.76
CA TYR A 91 -1.29 6.36 -6.46
C TYR A 91 -1.81 5.51 -5.32
N ILE A 92 -2.67 6.10 -4.49
CA ILE A 92 -3.35 5.39 -3.40
C ILE A 92 -4.79 5.86 -3.29
N HIS A 93 -5.60 5.05 -2.59
CA HIS A 93 -6.92 5.44 -2.12
C HIS A 93 -6.88 5.45 -0.60
N SER A 94 -6.89 6.64 -0.02
CA SER A 94 -6.79 6.80 1.42
C SER A 94 -8.17 6.95 2.04
N THR A 95 -8.41 6.31 3.16
CA THR A 95 -9.55 6.69 4.00
C THR A 95 -9.29 8.09 4.56
N LEU A 96 -10.37 8.85 4.83
CA LEU A 96 -10.21 10.24 5.29
C LEU A 96 -9.33 10.37 6.53
N PRO A 97 -9.44 9.49 7.55
CA PRO A 97 -8.57 9.61 8.73
C PRO A 97 -7.07 9.46 8.44
N LEU A 98 -6.69 8.85 7.32
CA LEU A 98 -5.28 8.60 6.99
C LEU A 98 -4.68 9.61 6.00
N ILE A 99 -5.45 10.61 5.55
CA ILE A 99 -4.95 11.62 4.61
C ILE A 99 -3.73 12.34 5.20
N GLY A 100 -3.77 12.71 6.47
CA GLY A 100 -2.63 13.34 7.13
C GLY A 100 -1.41 12.44 7.23
N PHE A 101 -1.62 11.14 7.48
CA PHE A 101 -0.54 10.17 7.52
C PHE A 101 0.17 10.08 6.18
N TYR A 102 -0.59 9.91 5.10
CA TYR A 102 0.01 9.83 3.77
C TYR A 102 0.56 11.17 3.29
N GLY A 103 -0.06 12.27 3.70
CA GLY A 103 0.45 13.61 3.37
C GLY A 103 1.88 13.83 3.86
N LYS A 104 2.21 13.31 5.05
CA LYS A 104 3.56 13.40 5.60
C LYS A 104 4.57 12.58 4.82
N LEU A 105 4.11 11.63 4.01
CA LEU A 105 4.96 10.78 3.17
C LEU A 105 5.05 11.28 1.73
N GLY A 106 4.53 12.46 1.44
CA GLY A 106 4.63 13.10 0.13
C GLY A 106 3.42 12.90 -0.77
N PHE A 107 2.36 12.28 -0.29
CA PHE A 107 1.12 12.14 -1.05
C PHE A 107 0.25 13.38 -0.93
N GLU A 108 -0.46 13.70 -2.02
CA GLU A 108 -1.41 14.81 -2.02
C GLU A 108 -2.73 14.35 -2.64
N PRO A 109 -3.86 14.89 -2.18
CA PRO A 109 -5.16 14.56 -2.78
C PRO A 109 -5.22 15.01 -4.24
N ILE A 110 -5.85 14.18 -5.07
CA ILE A 110 -6.08 14.49 -6.49
C ILE A 110 -7.53 14.21 -6.85
N PRO A 111 -8.06 14.84 -7.92
CA PRO A 111 -9.36 14.44 -8.46
C PRO A 111 -9.31 13.01 -8.98
N GLU A 112 -10.39 12.28 -8.82
CA GLU A 112 -10.51 10.91 -9.32
C GLU A 112 -10.21 10.81 -10.82
N ALA A 113 -10.60 11.83 -11.59
CA ALA A 113 -10.35 11.86 -13.02
C ALA A 113 -8.87 11.84 -13.40
N LYS A 114 -7.97 12.16 -12.47
CA LYS A 114 -6.52 12.12 -12.70
C LYS A 114 -5.89 10.77 -12.45
N LEU A 115 -6.65 9.80 -11.93
CA LEU A 115 -6.15 8.45 -11.76
C LEU A 115 -5.96 7.79 -13.13
N PRO A 116 -4.87 7.01 -13.33
CA PRO A 116 -4.77 6.14 -14.50
C PRO A 116 -5.99 5.23 -14.60
N THR A 117 -6.43 4.95 -15.83
CA THR A 117 -7.67 4.23 -16.09
C THR A 117 -7.76 2.89 -15.33
N SER A 118 -6.70 2.09 -15.36
CA SER A 118 -6.71 0.78 -14.70
C SER A 118 -6.81 0.90 -13.18
N ILE A 119 -6.17 1.90 -12.59
CA ILE A 119 -6.23 2.14 -11.15
C ILE A 119 -7.62 2.63 -10.76
N ARG A 120 -8.20 3.51 -11.58
CA ARG A 120 -9.55 4.02 -11.36
C ARG A 120 -10.59 2.90 -11.47
N GLU A 121 -10.47 2.04 -12.47
CA GLU A 121 -11.38 0.91 -12.65
C GLU A 121 -11.29 -0.07 -11.48
N ARG A 122 -10.09 -0.36 -11.02
CA ARG A 122 -9.89 -1.22 -9.87
C ARG A 122 -10.51 -0.62 -8.61
N PHE A 123 -10.38 0.68 -8.43
CA PHE A 123 -11.01 1.38 -7.32
C PHE A 123 -12.53 1.24 -7.37
N LEU A 124 -13.13 1.49 -8.52
CA LEU A 124 -14.57 1.35 -8.69
C LEU A 124 -15.05 -0.06 -8.43
N PHE A 125 -14.28 -1.06 -8.89
CA PHE A 125 -14.58 -2.46 -8.62
C PHE A 125 -14.53 -2.79 -7.12
N CYS A 126 -13.48 -2.32 -6.43
CA CYS A 126 -13.28 -2.65 -5.02
C CYS A 126 -14.20 -1.87 -4.09
N PHE A 127 -14.58 -0.65 -4.46
CA PHE A 127 -15.29 0.27 -3.58
C PHE A 127 -16.62 0.77 -4.16
N GLY A 128 -16.97 0.38 -5.38
CA GLY A 128 -18.16 0.90 -6.06
C GLY A 128 -19.46 0.63 -5.31
N GLU A 129 -19.53 -0.51 -4.60
CA GLU A 129 -20.70 -0.84 -3.78
C GLU A 129 -20.58 -0.28 -2.36
N MET A 130 -19.48 0.34 -2.04
CA MET A 130 -19.25 0.98 -0.76
C MET A 130 -19.52 2.49 -0.88
N ALA A 131 -20.62 2.83 -1.58
CA ALA A 131 -21.05 4.22 -1.71
C ALA A 131 -21.23 4.79 -0.30
N GLY A 132 -20.48 5.83 0.01
CA GLY A 132 -20.43 6.37 1.35
C GLY A 132 -19.17 6.00 2.13
N CYS A 133 -18.33 5.10 1.63
CA CYS A 133 -16.99 4.98 2.14
C CYS A 133 -16.23 6.24 1.74
N ASN A 134 -15.85 7.02 2.74
CA ASN A 134 -15.13 8.25 2.52
C ASN A 134 -13.66 7.92 2.24
N VAL A 135 -13.33 7.75 0.98
CA VAL A 135 -11.96 7.55 0.52
C VAL A 135 -11.60 8.67 -0.46
N ALA A 136 -10.34 9.02 -0.48
CA ALA A 136 -9.82 10.05 -1.36
C ALA A 136 -8.64 9.48 -2.15
N PRO A 137 -8.64 9.64 -3.48
CA PRO A 137 -7.45 9.31 -4.26
C PRO A 137 -6.33 10.30 -3.95
N MET A 138 -5.12 9.78 -3.83
CA MET A 138 -3.94 10.59 -3.58
C MET A 138 -2.82 10.14 -4.50
N MET A 139 -1.86 11.03 -4.75
CA MET A 139 -0.73 10.79 -5.61
C MET A 139 0.55 11.28 -4.95
N ARG A 140 1.62 10.52 -5.12
CA ARG A 140 2.97 10.95 -4.74
C ARG A 140 3.80 11.08 -6.00
N SER A 141 4.34 12.28 -6.24
CA SER A 141 5.20 12.54 -7.38
C SER A 141 6.54 11.82 -7.25
N PRO A 142 7.24 11.57 -8.37
CA PRO A 142 8.57 10.96 -8.30
C PRO A 142 9.48 11.71 -7.34
N GLY A 143 10.18 10.97 -6.46
CA GLY A 143 11.03 11.55 -5.44
C GLY A 143 10.30 12.08 -4.22
N GLY A 144 8.97 11.97 -4.16
CA GLY A 144 8.18 12.35 -3.00
C GLY A 144 8.07 13.82 -2.73
N ARG A 145 8.30 14.67 -3.74
CA ARG A 145 8.20 16.11 -3.55
C ARG A 145 6.80 16.59 -3.86
N ALA A 146 6.19 17.28 -2.89
CA ALA A 146 4.96 18.00 -3.12
C ALA A 146 5.22 19.10 -4.17
N GLN A 147 4.31 19.20 -5.11
CA GLN A 147 4.38 20.25 -6.14
C GLN A 147 3.73 21.52 -5.64
#